data_4100129085f8d3120c60160113abaf7b
#
_entry.id   4100129085f8d3120c60160113abaf7b
#
_cell.length_a   1.000
_cell.length_b   1.000
_cell.length_c   1.000
_cell.angle_alpha   90.00
_cell.angle_beta   90.00
_cell.angle_gamma   90.00
#
_symmetry.space_group_name_H-M   'P 1'
#
loop_
_entity.id
_entity.type
_entity.pdbx_description
1 polymer ?
#
loop_
_entity_poly.entity_id
_entity_poly.type
_entity_poly.pdbx_seq_one_letter_code
_entity_poly.pdbx_strand_id
1 'polypeptide(L)'
;LVEHDFDYRFKAAEVAAIVCTADGETAMHAENAAKNVPQDIIKIIAHGKRDGWHSFDDEFESYPDTFARPEGACGNATMYMLFTSGTTGYPKIAAHSYKYALGHYITARYWHNVDPNGIHFTISDTGWGKALWGKLYGQWLCESCVFAYDFDKFEAADILPLFKKYNITTFCAPPTMFRFFIKAGI
;
A
#
# COMPACT_ATOMS: atom_id res chain seq x y z
N LEU A 1 1.54 -3.99 -13.97
CA LEU A 1 0.82 -5.25 -14.19
C LEU A 1 0.17 -5.23 -15.57
N VAL A 2 0.20 -6.35 -16.25
CA VAL A 2 -0.48 -6.56 -17.52
C VAL A 2 -1.68 -7.48 -17.35
N GLU A 3 -2.50 -7.66 -18.39
CA GLU A 3 -3.78 -8.38 -18.32
C GLU A 3 -3.68 -9.78 -17.67
N HIS A 4 -2.71 -10.60 -18.06
CA HIS A 4 -2.57 -11.96 -17.49
C HIS A 4 -2.20 -11.96 -16.00
N ASP A 5 -1.55 -10.89 -15.51
CA ASP A 5 -1.26 -10.72 -14.08
C ASP A 5 -2.54 -10.48 -13.28
N PHE A 6 -3.47 -9.70 -13.85
CA PHE A 6 -4.78 -9.46 -13.24
C PHE A 6 -5.66 -10.72 -13.32
N ASP A 7 -5.69 -11.42 -14.45
CA ASP A 7 -6.41 -12.67 -14.61
C ASP A 7 -6.08 -13.67 -13.49
N TYR A 8 -4.79 -13.88 -13.26
CA TYR A 8 -4.34 -14.77 -12.19
C TYR A 8 -4.79 -14.29 -10.81
N ARG A 9 -4.58 -13.01 -10.51
CA ARG A 9 -4.89 -12.43 -9.19
C ARG A 9 -6.37 -12.42 -8.90
N PHE A 10 -7.19 -12.07 -9.88
CA PHE A 10 -8.63 -12.02 -9.73
C PHE A 10 -9.21 -13.39 -9.44
N LYS A 11 -8.71 -14.45 -10.10
CA LYS A 11 -9.10 -15.83 -9.86
C LYS A 11 -8.57 -16.35 -8.52
N ALA A 12 -7.28 -16.15 -8.25
CA ALA A 12 -6.62 -16.75 -7.09
C ALA A 12 -7.04 -16.13 -5.75
N ALA A 13 -7.42 -14.85 -5.74
CA ALA A 13 -7.87 -14.14 -4.55
C ALA A 13 -9.39 -13.88 -4.52
N GLU A 14 -10.14 -14.35 -5.51
CA GLU A 14 -11.60 -14.11 -5.65
C GLU A 14 -11.94 -12.61 -5.50
N VAL A 15 -11.21 -11.78 -6.25
CA VAL A 15 -11.29 -10.31 -6.11
C VAL A 15 -12.70 -9.82 -6.41
N ALA A 16 -13.30 -9.06 -5.50
CA ALA A 16 -14.62 -8.49 -5.63
C ALA A 16 -14.62 -7.03 -6.09
N ALA A 17 -13.52 -6.30 -5.89
CA ALA A 17 -13.37 -4.92 -6.31
C ALA A 17 -11.92 -4.60 -6.67
N ILE A 18 -11.74 -3.63 -7.58
CA ILE A 18 -10.43 -3.08 -7.92
C ILE A 18 -10.47 -1.57 -7.94
N VAL A 19 -9.41 -0.95 -7.44
CA VAL A 19 -9.17 0.49 -7.54
C VAL A 19 -7.95 0.69 -8.42
N CYS A 20 -8.07 1.53 -9.45
CA CYS A 20 -6.99 1.94 -10.33
C CYS A 20 -6.92 3.47 -10.41
N THR A 21 -5.76 4.00 -10.76
CA THR A 21 -5.63 5.39 -11.21
C THR A 21 -6.00 5.52 -12.69
N ALA A 22 -6.41 6.69 -13.11
CA ALA A 22 -6.85 6.92 -14.49
C ALA A 22 -5.70 7.00 -15.49
N ASP A 23 -4.49 7.21 -15.01
CA ASP A 23 -3.29 7.31 -15.83
C ASP A 23 -2.78 5.94 -16.32
N GLY A 24 -2.16 5.93 -17.49
CA GLY A 24 -1.56 4.75 -18.08
C GLY A 24 -2.57 3.67 -18.53
N GLU A 25 -2.09 2.45 -18.68
CA GLU A 25 -2.86 1.32 -19.22
C GLU A 25 -3.39 0.34 -18.17
N THR A 26 -3.10 0.58 -16.88
CA THR A 26 -3.42 -0.33 -15.79
C THR A 26 -4.92 -0.62 -15.69
N ALA A 27 -5.76 0.42 -15.76
CA ALA A 27 -7.21 0.27 -15.72
C ALA A 27 -7.75 -0.53 -16.92
N MET A 28 -7.17 -0.35 -18.11
CA MET A 28 -7.53 -1.12 -19.32
C MET A 28 -7.20 -2.61 -19.15
N HIS A 29 -6.02 -2.93 -18.66
CA HIS A 29 -5.62 -4.32 -18.40
C HIS A 29 -6.51 -4.98 -17.35
N ALA A 30 -6.83 -4.26 -16.27
CA ALA A 30 -7.73 -4.75 -15.23
C ALA A 30 -9.15 -4.98 -15.75
N GLU A 31 -9.67 -4.08 -16.58
CA GLU A 31 -10.99 -4.19 -17.19
C GLU A 31 -11.09 -5.40 -18.14
N ASN A 32 -10.05 -5.65 -18.94
CA ASN A 32 -10.01 -6.82 -19.82
C ASN A 32 -9.96 -8.11 -19.00
N ALA A 33 -9.12 -8.18 -17.98
CA ALA A 33 -9.04 -9.34 -17.10
C ALA A 33 -10.35 -9.61 -16.33
N ALA A 34 -11.08 -8.55 -15.95
CA ALA A 34 -12.38 -8.69 -15.27
C ALA A 34 -13.42 -9.44 -16.12
N LYS A 35 -13.30 -9.42 -17.46
CA LYS A 35 -14.18 -10.16 -18.36
C LYS A 35 -13.91 -11.68 -18.35
N ASN A 36 -12.76 -12.10 -17.86
CA ASN A 36 -12.28 -13.48 -17.87
C ASN A 36 -12.55 -14.24 -16.57
N VAL A 37 -13.23 -13.60 -15.61
CA VAL A 37 -13.58 -14.21 -14.32
C VAL A 37 -15.10 -14.30 -14.15
N PRO A 38 -15.60 -15.30 -13.39
CA PRO A 38 -17.04 -15.52 -13.27
C PRO A 38 -17.74 -14.52 -12.34
N GLN A 39 -17.01 -13.91 -11.40
CA GLN A 39 -17.57 -12.94 -10.45
C GLN A 39 -17.60 -11.54 -11.06
N ASP A 40 -18.62 -10.76 -10.70
CA ASP A 40 -18.62 -9.34 -11.00
C ASP A 40 -17.60 -8.61 -10.14
N ILE A 41 -16.74 -7.81 -10.78
CA ILE A 41 -15.74 -6.99 -10.11
C ILE A 41 -16.18 -5.53 -10.14
N ILE A 42 -16.37 -4.95 -8.96
CA ILE A 42 -16.61 -3.50 -8.81
C ILE A 42 -15.34 -2.77 -9.23
N LYS A 43 -15.47 -1.85 -10.18
CA LYS A 43 -14.36 -1.11 -10.75
C LYS A 43 -14.41 0.35 -10.30
N ILE A 44 -13.36 0.82 -9.64
CA ILE A 44 -13.25 2.17 -9.08
C ILE A 44 -12.03 2.85 -9.69
N ILE A 45 -12.23 4.04 -10.24
CA ILE A 45 -11.17 4.86 -10.81
C ILE A 45 -10.89 6.07 -9.91
N ALA A 46 -9.63 6.33 -9.61
CA ALA A 46 -9.16 7.50 -8.88
C ALA A 46 -8.35 8.41 -9.80
N HIS A 47 -8.35 9.71 -9.49
CA HIS A 47 -7.65 10.75 -10.24
C HIS A 47 -8.10 10.86 -11.70
N GLY A 48 -9.42 10.73 -11.93
CA GLY A 48 -10.03 10.88 -13.24
C GLY A 48 -11.33 10.11 -13.40
N LYS A 49 -11.73 9.90 -14.66
CA LYS A 49 -13.00 9.23 -15.02
C LYS A 49 -12.75 8.16 -16.06
N ARG A 50 -13.57 7.11 -16.01
CA ARG A 50 -13.58 6.04 -17.01
C ARG A 50 -14.99 5.47 -17.14
N ASP A 51 -15.48 5.31 -18.35
CA ASP A 51 -16.81 4.76 -18.63
C ASP A 51 -16.97 3.36 -18.02
N GLY A 52 -18.06 3.14 -17.30
CA GLY A 52 -18.36 1.87 -16.62
C GLY A 52 -17.56 1.62 -15.33
N TRP A 53 -16.91 2.66 -14.80
CA TRP A 53 -16.22 2.66 -13.51
C TRP A 53 -16.84 3.68 -12.58
N HIS A 54 -16.87 3.38 -11.27
CA HIS A 54 -17.19 4.37 -10.24
C HIS A 54 -16.05 5.38 -10.13
N SER A 55 -16.38 6.67 -10.07
CA SER A 55 -15.36 7.71 -9.83
C SER A 55 -15.16 7.90 -8.32
N PHE A 56 -13.98 7.55 -7.83
CA PHE A 56 -13.63 7.77 -6.42
C PHE A 56 -13.78 9.24 -6.04
N ASP A 57 -13.24 10.13 -6.86
CA ASP A 57 -13.19 11.57 -6.55
C ASP A 57 -14.56 12.22 -6.57
N ASP A 58 -15.49 11.77 -7.42
CA ASP A 58 -16.86 12.33 -7.50
C ASP A 58 -17.82 11.72 -6.46
N GLU A 59 -17.61 10.45 -6.10
CA GLU A 59 -18.57 9.70 -5.28
C GLU A 59 -18.19 9.67 -3.80
N PHE A 60 -16.91 9.85 -3.47
CA PHE A 60 -16.37 9.68 -2.12
C PHE A 60 -17.18 10.45 -1.06
N GLU A 61 -17.48 11.71 -1.28
CA GLU A 61 -18.21 12.56 -0.32
C GLU A 61 -19.70 12.19 -0.18
N SER A 62 -20.25 11.39 -1.10
CA SER A 62 -21.64 10.93 -1.04
C SER A 62 -21.87 9.77 -0.07
N TYR A 63 -20.80 9.10 0.34
CA TYR A 63 -20.88 7.98 1.28
C TYR A 63 -20.88 8.45 2.73
N PRO A 64 -21.48 7.68 3.66
CA PRO A 64 -21.47 8.01 5.08
C PRO A 64 -20.04 8.08 5.63
N ASP A 65 -19.81 8.98 6.57
CA ASP A 65 -18.56 9.11 7.34
C ASP A 65 -18.43 8.06 8.45
N THR A 66 -19.42 7.21 8.60
CA THR A 66 -19.48 6.15 9.61
C THR A 66 -19.54 4.78 8.96
N PHE A 67 -18.81 3.83 9.52
CA PHE A 67 -18.81 2.44 9.08
C PHE A 67 -19.16 1.50 10.24
N ALA A 68 -20.25 0.75 10.09
CA ALA A 68 -20.61 -0.27 11.06
C ALA A 68 -19.72 -1.51 10.90
N ARG A 69 -19.02 -1.90 11.96
CA ARG A 69 -18.20 -3.11 11.94
C ARG A 69 -19.07 -4.33 11.62
N PRO A 70 -18.71 -5.16 10.63
CA PRO A 70 -19.45 -6.37 10.31
C PRO A 70 -19.55 -7.30 11.53
N GLU A 71 -20.72 -7.92 11.70
CA GLU A 71 -20.92 -8.94 12.72
C GLU A 71 -19.99 -10.13 12.47
N GLY A 72 -19.39 -10.68 13.53
CA GLY A 72 -18.43 -11.79 13.43
C GLY A 72 -17.01 -11.39 13.04
N ALA A 73 -16.73 -10.12 12.73
CA ALA A 73 -15.36 -9.68 12.49
C ALA A 73 -14.48 -9.89 13.71
N CYS A 74 -13.42 -10.67 13.58
CA CYS A 74 -12.51 -11.03 14.67
C CYS A 74 -11.03 -10.90 14.26
N GLY A 75 -10.14 -10.88 15.25
CA GLY A 75 -8.70 -10.75 15.02
C GLY A 75 -8.06 -11.86 14.17
N ASN A 76 -8.71 -13.01 14.05
CA ASN A 76 -8.24 -14.13 13.23
C ASN A 76 -8.73 -14.07 11.76
N ALA A 77 -9.71 -13.21 11.45
CA ALA A 77 -10.15 -13.03 10.08
C ALA A 77 -9.01 -12.46 9.22
N THR A 78 -9.00 -12.83 7.94
CA THR A 78 -8.03 -12.30 6.98
C THR A 78 -8.24 -10.80 6.82
N MET A 79 -7.19 -10.02 7.01
CA MET A 79 -7.17 -8.58 6.80
C MET A 79 -6.69 -8.23 5.40
N TYR A 80 -5.61 -8.86 4.98
CA TYR A 80 -5.06 -8.65 3.64
C TYR A 80 -4.26 -9.86 3.15
N MET A 81 -4.08 -9.91 1.84
CA MET A 81 -3.33 -10.92 1.14
C MET A 81 -2.27 -10.26 0.26
N LEU A 82 -1.03 -10.75 0.36
CA LEU A 82 0.08 -10.29 -0.46
C LEU A 82 0.47 -11.35 -1.48
N PHE A 83 0.60 -10.96 -2.73
CA PHE A 83 1.19 -11.79 -3.76
C PHE A 83 2.71 -11.70 -3.68
N THR A 84 3.35 -12.81 -3.37
CA THR A 84 4.81 -12.91 -3.24
C THR A 84 5.41 -13.59 -4.46
N SER A 85 6.67 -13.25 -4.82
CA SER A 85 7.39 -13.96 -5.87
C SER A 85 7.55 -15.43 -5.49
N GLY A 86 6.85 -16.30 -6.22
CA GLY A 86 7.00 -17.74 -6.06
C GLY A 86 8.31 -18.24 -6.67
N THR A 87 8.94 -19.24 -6.05
CA THR A 87 10.11 -19.92 -6.59
C THR A 87 9.78 -20.88 -7.75
N THR A 88 8.50 -21.16 -7.98
CA THR A 88 8.02 -22.22 -8.88
C THR A 88 6.99 -21.75 -9.91
N GLY A 89 7.05 -20.49 -10.37
CA GLY A 89 6.13 -19.96 -11.37
C GLY A 89 5.21 -18.84 -10.85
N TYR A 90 3.91 -19.08 -10.74
CA TYR A 90 2.95 -18.04 -10.32
C TYR A 90 3.17 -17.53 -8.90
N PRO A 91 2.90 -16.25 -8.62
CA PRO A 91 2.98 -15.68 -7.28
C PRO A 91 2.13 -16.45 -6.27
N LYS A 92 2.66 -16.66 -5.07
CA LYS A 92 1.89 -17.26 -3.96
C LYS A 92 1.18 -16.17 -3.16
N ILE A 93 0.04 -16.53 -2.57
CA ILE A 93 -0.72 -15.64 -1.69
C ILE A 93 -0.29 -15.89 -0.24
N ALA A 94 0.22 -14.83 0.42
CA ALA A 94 0.44 -14.81 1.85
C ALA A 94 -0.71 -14.06 2.52
N ALA A 95 -1.58 -14.79 3.23
CA ALA A 95 -2.70 -14.20 3.94
C ALA A 95 -2.30 -13.80 5.37
N HIS A 96 -2.73 -12.63 5.79
CA HIS A 96 -2.47 -12.08 7.11
C HIS A 96 -3.78 -11.70 7.80
N SER A 97 -3.89 -12.05 9.08
CA SER A 97 -5.05 -11.69 9.90
C SER A 97 -4.92 -10.26 10.45
N TYR A 98 -6.00 -9.75 11.07
CA TYR A 98 -5.97 -8.45 11.76
C TYR A 98 -4.93 -8.38 12.87
N LYS A 99 -4.50 -9.51 13.44
CA LYS A 99 -3.42 -9.57 14.44
C LYS A 99 -2.05 -9.19 13.87
N TYR A 100 -1.88 -9.24 12.56
CA TYR A 100 -0.64 -8.80 11.90
C TYR A 100 -0.25 -7.38 12.29
N ALA A 101 -1.21 -6.46 12.29
CA ALA A 101 -0.98 -5.08 12.68
C ALA A 101 -0.36 -4.98 14.09
N LEU A 102 -0.90 -5.74 15.06
CA LEU A 102 -0.40 -5.78 16.44
C LEU A 102 1.04 -6.31 16.53
N GLY A 103 1.37 -7.31 15.72
CA GLY A 103 2.73 -7.89 15.68
C GLY A 103 3.80 -6.86 15.28
N HIS A 104 3.44 -5.84 14.52
CA HIS A 104 4.39 -4.80 14.08
C HIS A 104 4.72 -3.74 15.13
N TYR A 105 4.03 -3.73 16.27
CA TYR A 105 4.46 -2.93 17.41
C TYR A 105 5.91 -3.21 17.81
N ILE A 106 6.27 -4.50 17.91
CA ILE A 106 7.64 -4.93 18.27
C ILE A 106 8.66 -4.43 17.25
N THR A 107 8.35 -4.55 15.95
CA THR A 107 9.22 -4.07 14.88
C THR A 107 9.41 -2.55 14.93
N ALA A 108 8.34 -1.81 15.09
CA ALA A 108 8.40 -0.35 15.13
C ALA A 108 9.13 0.14 16.39
N ARG A 109 8.81 -0.44 17.55
CA ARG A 109 9.36 0.00 18.83
C ARG A 109 10.85 -0.31 18.98
N TYR A 110 11.28 -1.51 18.60
CA TYR A 110 12.61 -2.02 18.95
C TYR A 110 13.58 -2.14 17.76
N TRP A 111 13.09 -2.17 16.54
CA TRP A 111 13.94 -2.18 15.35
C TRP A 111 13.97 -0.83 14.63
N HIS A 112 12.82 -0.24 14.34
CA HIS A 112 12.78 1.12 13.77
C HIS A 112 13.10 2.18 14.83
N ASN A 113 13.02 1.84 16.10
CA ASN A 113 13.23 2.74 17.24
C ASN A 113 12.37 4.01 17.13
N VAL A 114 11.10 3.81 16.81
CA VAL A 114 10.14 4.89 16.57
C VAL A 114 9.90 5.67 17.85
N ASP A 115 9.99 6.99 17.76
CA ASP A 115 9.67 7.91 18.86
C ASP A 115 8.18 8.24 18.83
N PRO A 116 7.42 8.05 19.94
CA PRO A 116 6.01 8.40 20.03
C PRO A 116 5.72 9.88 19.75
N ASN A 117 6.67 10.77 20.07
CA ASN A 117 6.54 12.21 19.82
C ASN A 117 7.22 12.64 18.52
N GLY A 118 7.67 11.68 17.72
CA GLY A 118 8.45 11.91 16.52
C GLY A 118 7.66 11.73 15.23
N ILE A 119 8.38 11.92 14.13
CA ILE A 119 7.89 11.70 12.78
C ILE A 119 8.72 10.59 12.14
N HIS A 120 8.04 9.53 11.73
CA HIS A 120 8.65 8.41 11.02
C HIS A 120 8.45 8.52 9.51
N PHE A 121 9.53 8.40 8.75
CA PHE A 121 9.49 8.35 7.30
C PHE A 121 9.97 7.01 6.76
N THR A 122 9.14 6.34 5.98
CA THR A 122 9.54 5.14 5.22
C THR A 122 9.44 5.40 3.74
N ILE A 123 10.54 5.19 3.00
CA ILE A 123 10.52 5.10 1.55
C ILE A 123 10.25 3.65 1.17
N SER A 124 9.04 3.41 0.66
CA SER A 124 8.64 2.12 0.10
C SER A 124 7.44 2.34 -0.81
N ASP A 125 7.46 1.68 -1.96
CA ASP A 125 6.30 1.59 -2.84
C ASP A 125 5.12 0.97 -2.09
N THR A 126 3.92 1.50 -2.29
CA THR A 126 2.70 1.04 -1.60
C THR A 126 2.26 -0.36 -2.00
N GLY A 127 2.72 -0.86 -3.14
CA GLY A 127 2.53 -2.25 -3.57
C GLY A 127 3.37 -3.27 -2.80
N TRP A 128 4.30 -2.84 -1.95
CA TRP A 128 5.13 -3.72 -1.13
C TRP A 128 4.60 -3.84 0.29
N GLY A 129 4.64 -5.05 0.85
CA GLY A 129 4.27 -5.29 2.25
C GLY A 129 4.99 -4.38 3.24
N LYS A 130 6.22 -3.94 2.92
CA LYS A 130 6.99 -2.98 3.71
C LYS A 130 6.25 -1.65 3.93
N ALA A 131 5.43 -1.20 3.00
CA ALA A 131 4.65 0.02 3.18
C ALA A 131 3.62 -0.12 4.30
N LEU A 132 3.12 -1.32 4.57
CA LEU A 132 2.18 -1.58 5.65
C LEU A 132 2.89 -1.75 7.00
N TRP A 133 3.87 -2.65 7.08
CA TRP A 133 4.55 -2.94 8.35
C TRP A 133 5.66 -1.95 8.70
N GLY A 134 6.31 -1.37 7.72
CA GLY A 134 7.41 -0.42 7.92
C GLY A 134 6.97 1.04 7.99
N LYS A 135 5.70 1.33 7.72
CA LYS A 135 5.21 2.70 7.63
C LYS A 135 3.95 2.97 8.47
N LEU A 136 3.00 2.04 8.52
CA LEU A 136 1.67 2.34 9.09
C LEU A 136 1.46 1.71 10.47
N TYR A 137 1.24 0.41 10.50
CA TYR A 137 0.65 -0.23 11.69
C TYR A 137 1.51 -0.12 12.94
N GLY A 138 2.77 -0.46 12.85
CA GLY A 138 3.67 -0.40 13.99
C GLY A 138 3.89 1.03 14.48
N GLN A 139 4.04 1.97 13.56
CA GLN A 139 4.25 3.39 13.85
C GLN A 139 3.05 4.02 14.55
N TRP A 140 1.84 3.73 14.06
CA TRP A 140 0.62 4.21 14.71
C TRP A 140 0.39 3.58 16.08
N LEU A 141 0.71 2.28 16.25
CA LEU A 141 0.67 1.65 17.56
C LEU A 141 1.72 2.21 18.54
N CYS A 142 2.80 2.78 18.04
CA CYS A 142 3.79 3.53 18.81
C CYS A 142 3.45 5.01 18.95
N GLU A 143 2.27 5.45 18.54
CA GLU A 143 1.79 6.84 18.64
C GLU A 143 2.64 7.85 17.87
N SER A 144 3.39 7.39 16.85
CA SER A 144 4.23 8.24 16.01
C SER A 144 3.48 8.78 14.82
N CYS A 145 3.82 9.99 14.40
CA CYS A 145 3.37 10.55 13.13
C CYS A 145 4.04 9.82 11.97
N VAL A 146 3.25 9.46 10.96
CA VAL A 146 3.75 8.88 9.72
C VAL A 146 3.87 9.96 8.66
N PHE A 147 5.10 10.21 8.20
CA PHE A 147 5.36 11.12 7.09
C PHE A 147 5.13 10.41 5.75
N ALA A 148 4.29 10.98 4.91
CA ALA A 148 4.05 10.52 3.54
C ALA A 148 4.54 11.60 2.57
N TYR A 149 5.27 11.18 1.56
CA TYR A 149 5.77 12.03 0.48
C TYR A 149 5.61 11.30 -0.84
N ASP A 150 4.88 11.91 -1.74
CA ASP A 150 4.62 11.38 -3.07
C ASP A 150 5.63 11.95 -4.07
N PHE A 151 6.19 11.09 -4.93
CA PHE A 151 7.14 11.46 -5.96
C PHE A 151 7.15 10.43 -7.09
N ASP A 152 7.27 10.89 -8.30
CA ASP A 152 7.36 9.99 -9.48
C ASP A 152 8.75 9.34 -9.58
N LYS A 153 9.80 10.10 -9.29
CA LYS A 153 11.17 9.64 -9.37
C LYS A 153 11.94 10.03 -8.11
N PHE A 154 12.70 9.07 -7.59
CA PHE A 154 13.57 9.31 -6.44
C PHE A 154 14.75 10.22 -6.82
N GLU A 155 14.81 11.39 -6.20
CA GLU A 155 15.96 12.30 -6.28
C GLU A 155 16.44 12.62 -4.84
N ALA A 156 17.71 12.30 -4.56
CA ALA A 156 18.28 12.48 -3.22
C ALA A 156 18.23 13.95 -2.75
N ALA A 157 18.40 14.89 -3.69
CA ALA A 157 18.36 16.32 -3.42
C ALA A 157 16.99 16.81 -2.94
N ASP A 158 15.90 16.16 -3.34
CA ASP A 158 14.55 16.51 -2.92
C ASP A 158 14.17 15.87 -1.58
N ILE A 159 14.69 14.67 -1.33
CA ILE A 159 14.35 13.91 -0.12
C ILE A 159 15.09 14.41 1.11
N LEU A 160 16.38 14.69 1.00
CA LEU A 160 17.19 15.02 2.18
C LEU A 160 16.79 16.30 2.89
N PRO A 161 16.39 17.38 2.21
CA PRO A 161 15.90 18.60 2.89
C PRO A 161 14.65 18.34 3.74
N LEU A 162 13.84 17.31 3.41
CA LEU A 162 12.61 16.99 4.14
C LEU A 162 12.89 16.61 5.60
N PHE A 163 14.02 15.94 5.85
CA PHE A 163 14.40 15.53 7.21
C PHE A 163 14.49 16.73 8.15
N LYS A 164 15.18 17.79 7.70
CA LYS A 164 15.32 19.02 8.48
C LYS A 164 14.02 19.84 8.48
N LYS A 165 13.38 19.95 7.31
CA LYS A 165 12.16 20.77 7.14
C LYS A 165 11.02 20.31 8.03
N TYR A 166 10.84 18.99 8.16
CA TYR A 166 9.73 18.37 8.90
C TYR A 166 10.17 17.73 10.23
N ASN A 167 11.42 17.91 10.63
CA ASN A 167 11.97 17.33 11.85
C ASN A 167 11.73 15.81 11.93
N ILE A 168 12.03 15.08 10.84
CA ILE A 168 11.88 13.63 10.78
C ILE A 168 12.87 12.99 11.74
N THR A 169 12.38 12.19 12.69
CA THR A 169 13.18 11.63 13.78
C THR A 169 13.68 10.20 13.50
N THR A 170 12.91 9.44 12.71
CA THR A 170 13.28 8.06 12.36
C THR A 170 13.02 7.79 10.88
N PHE A 171 13.87 6.96 10.27
CA PHE A 171 13.86 6.69 8.85
C PHE A 171 14.04 5.21 8.53
N CYS A 172 13.22 4.71 7.58
CA CYS A 172 13.35 3.36 7.05
C CYS A 172 13.32 3.40 5.52
N ALA A 173 14.34 2.80 4.90
CA ALA A 173 14.41 2.71 3.45
C ALA A 173 15.12 1.41 3.03
N PRO A 174 14.91 0.93 1.79
CA PRO A 174 15.73 -0.13 1.22
C PRO A 174 17.20 0.29 1.14
N PRO A 175 18.17 -0.65 1.24
CA PRO A 175 19.60 -0.34 1.10
C PRO A 175 19.93 0.40 -0.21
N THR A 176 19.16 0.19 -1.26
CA THR A 176 19.32 0.87 -2.54
C THR A 176 19.19 2.40 -2.42
N MET A 177 18.30 2.89 -1.54
CA MET A 177 18.12 4.32 -1.33
C MET A 177 19.35 4.95 -0.69
N PHE A 178 19.97 4.26 0.27
CA PHE A 178 21.22 4.73 0.88
C PHE A 178 22.37 4.79 -0.13
N ARG A 179 22.42 3.85 -1.09
CA ARG A 179 23.39 3.92 -2.20
C ARG A 179 23.18 5.13 -3.09
N PHE A 180 21.93 5.51 -3.34
CA PHE A 180 21.63 6.74 -4.09
C PHE A 180 22.05 8.00 -3.35
N PHE A 181 21.84 8.06 -2.03
CA PHE A 181 22.34 9.17 -1.22
C PHE A 181 23.87 9.29 -1.29
N ILE A 182 24.59 8.18 -1.09
CA ILE A 182 26.06 8.16 -1.19
C ILE A 182 26.52 8.59 -2.57
N LYS A 183 25.89 8.11 -3.65
CA LYS A 183 26.24 8.50 -5.04
C LYS A 183 25.99 9.98 -5.31
N ALA A 184 25.01 10.58 -4.65
CA ALA A 184 24.73 12.01 -4.75
C ALA A 184 25.73 12.88 -3.96
N GLY A 185 26.70 12.28 -3.28
CA GLY A 185 27.77 13.00 -2.54
C GLY A 185 27.34 13.43 -1.14
N ILE A 186 26.42 12.71 -0.53
CA ILE A 186 25.84 13.03 0.78
C ILE A 186 26.18 11.91 1.76
#